data_322c3408c27341112474ccc0c1811631
#
_entry.id   322c3408c27341112474ccc0c1811631
#
_cell.length_a   1.000
_cell.length_b   1.000
_cell.length_c   1.000
_cell.angle_alpha   90.00
_cell.angle_beta   90.00
_cell.angle_gamma   90.00
#
_symmetry.space_group_name_H-M   'P 1'
#
loop_
_entity.id
_entity.type
_entity.pdbx_description
1 polymer ?
#
loop_
_entity_poly.entity_id
_entity_poly.type
_entity_poly.pdbx_seq_one_letter_code
_entity_poly.pdbx_strand_id
1 'polypeptide(L)'
;TDDKFFRLDSWSICYALKYKSIIVNINTFPFQQVNFLDSEQESFVEDDLIAYSWNQFLEGGAKKKDIEWLPRLPMTRAVVRSMDLAQEIALQNNKQLSEFVVSGASKRGWTAWTTAAVDDRVVGVVPIVIDMLNLVPSFENHYRSYGEFSPAVQDYVNYNIQDWMGTDEFKELMGYVEPYSFIDKFTMPKYIINAGSDEFFSTDSWRFYYDELADNKLIRYIPNTNHSLNGRYLNQDLISFFYRIVNDIDLPTLNWELI
;
A
#
# COMPACT_ATOMS: atom_id res chain seq x y z
N THR A 1 -22.40 -23.49 -1.54
CA THR A 1 -21.65 -22.37 -2.09
C THR A 1 -22.08 -21.13 -1.33
N ASP A 2 -21.23 -20.69 -0.39
CA ASP A 2 -21.50 -19.54 0.47
C ASP A 2 -21.51 -18.26 -0.35
N ASP A 3 -22.68 -17.63 -0.50
CA ASP A 3 -22.92 -16.33 -1.13
C ASP A 3 -22.24 -15.13 -0.42
N LYS A 4 -21.34 -15.40 0.53
CA LYS A 4 -20.64 -14.34 1.28
C LYS A 4 -19.56 -13.60 0.49
N PHE A 5 -19.13 -14.14 -0.65
CA PHE A 5 -18.02 -13.57 -1.44
C PHE A 5 -18.43 -12.43 -2.39
N PHE A 6 -19.72 -12.15 -2.58
CA PHE A 6 -20.20 -11.20 -3.59
C PHE A 6 -21.07 -10.06 -3.03
N ARG A 7 -20.95 -9.69 -1.77
CA ARG A 7 -21.58 -8.47 -1.29
C ARG A 7 -20.79 -7.25 -1.73
N LEU A 8 -21.16 -6.69 -2.87
CA LEU A 8 -20.86 -5.29 -3.15
C LEU A 8 -21.54 -4.45 -2.08
N ASP A 9 -20.76 -3.64 -1.37
CA ASP A 9 -21.36 -2.68 -0.46
C ASP A 9 -22.19 -1.65 -1.25
N SER A 10 -23.24 -1.15 -0.62
CA SER A 10 -24.17 -0.20 -1.25
C SER A 10 -23.47 1.09 -1.73
N TRP A 11 -22.36 1.41 -1.11
CA TRP A 11 -21.51 2.54 -1.42
C TRP A 11 -20.84 2.38 -2.79
N SER A 12 -20.13 1.26 -3.01
CA SER A 12 -19.49 0.96 -4.30
C SER A 12 -20.48 1.01 -5.46
N ILE A 13 -21.70 0.47 -5.26
CA ILE A 13 -22.76 0.50 -6.28
C ILE A 13 -23.18 1.94 -6.58
N CYS A 14 -23.48 2.74 -5.55
CA CYS A 14 -23.90 4.12 -5.73
C CYS A 14 -22.87 4.95 -6.50
N TYR A 15 -21.58 4.74 -6.21
CA TYR A 15 -20.53 5.52 -6.85
C TYR A 15 -20.22 5.05 -8.26
N ALA A 16 -20.21 3.75 -8.51
CA ALA A 16 -20.09 3.23 -9.87
C ALA A 16 -21.15 3.82 -10.79
N LEU A 17 -22.40 3.87 -10.31
CA LEU A 17 -23.52 4.46 -11.07
C LEU A 17 -23.39 5.98 -11.23
N LYS A 18 -23.06 6.69 -10.15
CA LYS A 18 -22.98 8.16 -10.16
C LYS A 18 -21.88 8.68 -11.08
N TYR A 19 -20.71 8.03 -11.07
CA TYR A 19 -19.54 8.46 -11.83
C TYR A 19 -19.30 7.65 -13.11
N LYS A 20 -20.23 6.75 -13.46
CA LYS A 20 -20.16 5.89 -14.67
C LYS A 20 -18.81 5.15 -14.74
N SER A 21 -18.35 4.65 -13.61
CA SER A 21 -17.08 3.96 -13.43
C SER A 21 -17.27 2.50 -13.06
N ILE A 22 -16.19 1.73 -13.18
CA ILE A 22 -16.11 0.37 -12.68
C ILE A 22 -15.38 0.40 -11.35
N ILE A 23 -15.94 -0.19 -10.30
CA ILE A 23 -15.26 -0.37 -9.02
C ILE A 23 -14.94 -1.85 -8.86
N VAL A 24 -13.66 -2.14 -8.62
CA VAL A 24 -13.16 -3.48 -8.40
C VAL A 24 -12.66 -3.57 -6.95
N ASN A 25 -13.29 -4.43 -6.17
CA ASN A 25 -12.85 -4.77 -4.82
C ASN A 25 -12.13 -6.13 -4.84
N ILE A 26 -10.85 -6.12 -4.47
CA ILE A 26 -10.05 -7.33 -4.34
C ILE A 26 -10.09 -7.76 -2.88
N ASN A 27 -10.78 -8.84 -2.60
CA ASN A 27 -10.89 -9.42 -1.27
C ASN A 27 -9.88 -10.55 -1.05
N THR A 28 -9.61 -10.90 0.22
CA THR A 28 -8.70 -12.01 0.60
C THR A 28 -7.32 -11.85 -0.04
N PHE A 29 -6.69 -10.71 0.23
CA PHE A 29 -5.49 -10.27 -0.47
C PHE A 29 -4.45 -9.72 0.56
N PRO A 30 -3.28 -10.35 0.76
CA PRO A 30 -2.89 -11.64 0.16
C PRO A 30 -3.84 -12.78 0.55
N PHE A 31 -3.80 -13.88 -0.21
CA PHE A 31 -4.50 -15.09 0.22
C PHE A 31 -3.85 -15.59 1.51
N GLN A 32 -4.65 -15.86 2.53
CA GLN A 32 -4.20 -16.29 3.86
C GLN A 32 -5.33 -17.07 4.56
N GLN A 33 -5.03 -18.01 5.39
CA GLN A 33 -3.72 -18.32 6.00
C GLN A 33 -2.78 -19.04 5.02
N VAL A 34 -1.46 -18.87 5.21
CA VAL A 34 -0.44 -19.63 4.49
C VAL A 34 0.30 -20.54 5.47
N ASN A 35 0.55 -21.76 5.08
CA ASN A 35 1.35 -22.72 5.83
C ASN A 35 2.60 -23.06 5.00
N PHE A 36 3.75 -23.00 5.62
CA PHE A 36 5.00 -23.42 5.00
C PHE A 36 5.40 -24.80 5.53
N LEU A 37 5.75 -25.70 4.62
CA LEU A 37 6.02 -27.13 4.95
C LEU A 37 7.21 -27.29 5.90
N ASP A 38 8.18 -26.40 5.83
CA ASP A 38 9.42 -26.44 6.59
C ASP A 38 9.38 -25.55 7.84
N SER A 39 8.20 -25.04 8.23
CA SER A 39 8.01 -24.22 9.42
C SER A 39 7.29 -24.99 10.50
N GLU A 40 7.73 -24.81 11.76
CA GLU A 40 7.02 -25.31 12.94
C GLU A 40 5.73 -24.51 13.22
N GLN A 41 5.63 -23.28 12.72
CA GLN A 41 4.44 -22.46 12.81
C GLN A 41 3.39 -22.92 11.81
N GLU A 42 2.20 -23.22 12.30
CA GLU A 42 1.12 -23.81 11.51
C GLU A 42 0.41 -22.80 10.58
N SER A 43 0.56 -21.50 10.83
CA SER A 43 -0.24 -20.49 10.12
C SER A 43 0.43 -19.12 10.14
N PHE A 44 0.53 -18.51 8.95
CA PHE A 44 1.06 -17.16 8.75
C PHE A 44 -0.03 -16.27 8.15
N VAL A 45 -0.19 -15.10 8.75
CA VAL A 45 -1.19 -14.12 8.33
C VAL A 45 -0.62 -12.70 8.40
N GLU A 46 -1.13 -11.83 7.56
CA GLU A 46 -0.89 -10.37 7.60
C GLU A 46 0.61 -10.01 7.67
N ASP A 47 1.08 -9.27 8.67
CA ASP A 47 2.45 -8.82 8.78
C ASP A 47 3.43 -9.93 9.18
N ASP A 48 2.98 -10.91 9.94
CA ASP A 48 3.76 -12.10 10.25
C ASP A 48 4.15 -12.88 8.97
N LEU A 49 3.22 -13.04 8.02
CA LEU A 49 3.53 -13.62 6.70
C LEU A 49 4.60 -12.82 5.95
N ILE A 50 4.52 -11.49 6.00
CA ILE A 50 5.48 -10.62 5.32
C ILE A 50 6.85 -10.71 5.99
N ALA A 51 6.89 -10.62 7.32
CA ALA A 51 8.12 -10.65 8.10
C ALA A 51 8.85 -11.99 7.96
N TYR A 52 8.12 -13.11 8.06
CA TYR A 52 8.68 -14.44 7.80
C TYR A 52 9.28 -14.55 6.40
N SER A 53 8.54 -14.11 5.39
CA SER A 53 9.01 -14.16 4.00
C SER A 53 10.26 -13.30 3.76
N TRP A 54 10.33 -12.13 4.38
CA TRP A 54 11.53 -11.29 4.32
C TRP A 54 12.71 -11.98 4.99
N ASN A 55 12.49 -12.59 6.16
CA ASN A 55 13.53 -13.35 6.83
C ASN A 55 14.07 -14.48 5.95
N GLN A 56 13.20 -15.27 5.32
CA GLN A 56 13.62 -16.35 4.41
C GLN A 56 14.44 -15.82 3.22
N PHE A 57 14.04 -14.70 2.65
CA PHE A 57 14.78 -14.07 1.57
C PHE A 57 16.16 -13.57 2.03
N LEU A 58 16.24 -12.90 3.16
CA LEU A 58 17.48 -12.36 3.73
C LEU A 58 18.45 -13.47 4.14
N GLU A 59 17.99 -14.45 4.91
CA GLU A 59 18.78 -15.62 5.32
C GLU A 59 19.27 -16.45 4.12
N GLY A 60 18.53 -16.47 3.02
CA GLY A 60 18.92 -17.05 1.75
C GLY A 60 20.05 -16.28 1.02
N GLY A 61 20.45 -15.11 1.56
CA GLY A 61 21.45 -14.20 1.01
C GLY A 61 20.90 -13.28 -0.08
N ALA A 62 19.62 -12.95 -0.02
CA ALA A 62 18.90 -12.01 -0.88
C ALA A 62 19.11 -12.26 -2.40
N LYS A 63 19.08 -13.52 -2.79
CA LYS A 63 19.38 -13.92 -4.17
C LYS A 63 18.17 -13.78 -5.07
N LYS A 64 18.39 -13.35 -6.31
CA LYS A 64 17.33 -13.19 -7.31
C LYS A 64 16.46 -14.46 -7.51
N LYS A 65 17.01 -15.65 -7.32
CA LYS A 65 16.25 -16.91 -7.40
C LYS A 65 15.24 -17.07 -6.27
N ASP A 66 15.42 -16.36 -5.17
CA ASP A 66 14.62 -16.48 -3.94
C ASP A 66 13.54 -15.38 -3.84
N ILE A 67 13.34 -14.56 -4.88
CA ILE A 67 12.31 -13.50 -4.93
C ILE A 67 10.88 -14.06 -4.79
N GLU A 68 10.69 -15.35 -5.03
CA GLU A 68 9.40 -16.02 -4.85
C GLU A 68 8.92 -16.00 -3.39
N TRP A 69 9.82 -15.78 -2.44
CA TRP A 69 9.47 -15.55 -1.05
C TRP A 69 8.70 -14.25 -0.81
N LEU A 70 8.83 -13.26 -1.69
CA LEU A 70 8.34 -11.90 -1.48
C LEU A 70 6.87 -11.72 -1.86
N PRO A 71 5.90 -11.77 -0.92
CA PRO A 71 4.48 -11.75 -1.22
C PRO A 71 4.02 -10.42 -1.83
N ARG A 72 4.80 -9.35 -1.70
CA ARG A 72 4.53 -8.06 -2.36
C ARG A 72 4.46 -8.18 -3.88
N LEU A 73 5.26 -9.05 -4.48
CA LEU A 73 5.29 -9.23 -5.93
C LEU A 73 3.99 -9.86 -6.45
N PRO A 74 3.52 -11.03 -5.94
CA PRO A 74 2.22 -11.55 -6.35
C PRO A 74 1.05 -10.65 -5.94
N MET A 75 1.13 -9.88 -4.85
CA MET A 75 0.12 -8.89 -4.51
C MET A 75 0.01 -7.82 -5.60
N THR A 76 1.10 -7.18 -5.97
CA THR A 76 1.12 -6.20 -7.07
C THR A 76 0.58 -6.80 -8.36
N ARG A 77 1.04 -8.01 -8.71
CA ARG A 77 0.56 -8.73 -9.90
C ARG A 77 -0.95 -8.99 -9.87
N ALA A 78 -1.52 -9.29 -8.71
CA ALA A 78 -2.95 -9.52 -8.57
C ALA A 78 -3.76 -8.25 -8.88
N VAL A 79 -3.30 -7.07 -8.44
CA VAL A 79 -3.95 -5.80 -8.79
C VAL A 79 -3.86 -5.54 -10.29
N VAL A 80 -2.68 -5.71 -10.91
CA VAL A 80 -2.51 -5.58 -12.37
C VAL A 80 -3.47 -6.50 -13.13
N ARG A 81 -3.57 -7.78 -12.71
CA ARG A 81 -4.51 -8.74 -13.33
C ARG A 81 -5.97 -8.39 -13.10
N SER A 82 -6.31 -7.77 -11.98
CA SER A 82 -7.66 -7.26 -11.75
C SER A 82 -8.01 -6.10 -12.67
N MET A 83 -7.04 -5.25 -13.01
CA MET A 83 -7.22 -4.20 -14.02
C MET A 83 -7.40 -4.81 -15.43
N ASP A 84 -6.64 -5.85 -15.79
CA ASP A 84 -6.81 -6.57 -17.05
C ASP A 84 -8.24 -7.16 -17.17
N LEU A 85 -8.71 -7.80 -16.10
CA LEU A 85 -10.07 -8.35 -16.04
C LEU A 85 -11.14 -7.26 -16.16
N ALA A 86 -10.93 -6.12 -15.50
CA ALA A 86 -11.87 -4.99 -15.60
C ALA A 86 -11.96 -4.46 -17.05
N GLN A 87 -10.83 -4.39 -17.76
CA GLN A 87 -10.79 -4.02 -19.17
C GLN A 87 -11.51 -5.03 -20.06
N GLU A 88 -11.31 -6.32 -19.81
CA GLU A 88 -11.99 -7.38 -20.56
C GLU A 88 -13.52 -7.30 -20.37
N ILE A 89 -13.98 -7.13 -19.12
CA ILE A 89 -15.42 -6.96 -18.83
C ILE A 89 -15.98 -5.70 -19.49
N ALA A 90 -15.23 -4.60 -19.48
CA ALA A 90 -15.65 -3.37 -20.15
C ALA A 90 -15.82 -3.59 -21.67
N LEU A 91 -14.86 -4.25 -22.31
CA LEU A 91 -14.91 -4.58 -23.74
C LEU A 91 -16.10 -5.48 -24.10
N GLN A 92 -16.40 -6.49 -23.30
CA GLN A 92 -17.57 -7.35 -23.47
C GLN A 92 -18.90 -6.57 -23.43
N ASN A 93 -18.91 -5.40 -22.79
CA ASN A 93 -20.03 -4.48 -22.70
C ASN A 93 -19.89 -3.27 -23.65
N ASN A 94 -19.08 -3.37 -24.71
CA ASN A 94 -18.81 -2.31 -25.67
C ASN A 94 -18.34 -1.00 -25.02
N LYS A 95 -17.54 -1.08 -23.98
CA LYS A 95 -16.90 0.04 -23.29
C LYS A 95 -15.40 -0.09 -23.39
N GLN A 96 -14.70 1.04 -23.44
CA GLN A 96 -13.25 1.13 -23.29
C GLN A 96 -12.92 1.60 -21.88
N LEU A 97 -11.95 0.94 -21.28
CA LEU A 97 -11.39 1.30 -19.97
C LEU A 97 -9.88 1.30 -20.12
N SER A 98 -9.25 2.45 -19.91
CA SER A 98 -7.80 2.63 -20.11
C SER A 98 -7.08 3.08 -18.85
N GLU A 99 -7.80 3.64 -17.88
CA GLU A 99 -7.23 4.34 -16.73
C GLU A 99 -7.82 3.84 -15.43
N PHE A 100 -6.97 3.81 -14.40
CA PHE A 100 -7.33 3.31 -13.09
C PHE A 100 -6.83 4.24 -11.99
N VAL A 101 -7.64 4.38 -10.95
CA VAL A 101 -7.22 4.92 -9.65
C VAL A 101 -7.12 3.73 -8.70
N VAL A 102 -5.95 3.54 -8.09
CA VAL A 102 -5.73 2.44 -7.15
C VAL A 102 -5.68 2.94 -5.72
N SER A 103 -6.24 2.16 -4.81
CA SER A 103 -6.27 2.48 -3.38
C SER A 103 -6.16 1.21 -2.54
N GLY A 104 -5.62 1.36 -1.35
CA GLY A 104 -5.54 0.28 -0.38
C GLY A 104 -5.03 0.80 0.95
N ALA A 105 -5.30 0.03 2.04
CA ALA A 105 -4.87 0.39 3.38
C ALA A 105 -3.73 -0.52 3.86
N SER A 106 -2.79 0.07 4.63
CA SER A 106 -1.67 -0.66 5.24
C SER A 106 -0.86 -1.42 4.18
N LYS A 107 -0.63 -2.70 4.32
CA LYS A 107 0.06 -3.53 3.31
C LYS A 107 -0.60 -3.49 1.92
N ARG A 108 -1.92 -3.22 1.83
CA ARG A 108 -2.62 -3.02 0.55
C ARG A 108 -2.38 -1.61 -0.01
N GLY A 109 -2.13 -0.63 0.85
CA GLY A 109 -1.64 0.71 0.45
C GLY A 109 -0.22 0.65 -0.11
N TRP A 110 0.64 -0.16 0.50
CA TRP A 110 1.95 -0.48 -0.07
C TRP A 110 1.80 -1.09 -1.47
N THR A 111 0.86 -2.04 -1.62
CA THR A 111 0.60 -2.65 -2.93
C THR A 111 0.03 -1.64 -3.94
N ALA A 112 -0.75 -0.67 -3.50
CA ALA A 112 -1.22 0.41 -4.38
C ALA A 112 -0.03 1.24 -4.91
N TRP A 113 0.94 1.58 -4.07
CA TRP A 113 2.18 2.22 -4.49
C TRP A 113 2.96 1.38 -5.51
N THR A 114 3.24 0.11 -5.20
CA THR A 114 4.00 -0.75 -6.11
C THR A 114 3.26 -1.01 -7.42
N THR A 115 1.92 -1.05 -7.41
CA THR A 115 1.13 -1.13 -8.65
C THR A 115 1.30 0.14 -9.49
N ALA A 116 1.22 1.31 -8.86
CA ALA A 116 1.43 2.59 -9.55
C ALA A 116 2.85 2.74 -10.13
N ALA A 117 3.83 2.06 -9.55
CA ALA A 117 5.20 2.05 -10.05
C ALA A 117 5.41 1.19 -11.31
N VAL A 118 4.58 0.16 -11.50
CA VAL A 118 4.80 -0.87 -12.56
C VAL A 118 3.76 -0.87 -13.66
N ASP A 119 2.68 -0.10 -13.55
CA ASP A 119 1.59 -0.09 -14.53
C ASP A 119 1.16 1.34 -14.87
N ASP A 120 1.46 1.78 -16.07
CA ASP A 120 1.20 3.14 -16.58
C ASP A 120 -0.30 3.45 -16.74
N ARG A 121 -1.18 2.47 -16.61
CA ARG A 121 -2.64 2.69 -16.59
C ARG A 121 -3.12 3.31 -15.26
N VAL A 122 -2.27 3.33 -14.24
CA VAL A 122 -2.59 3.95 -12.97
C VAL A 122 -2.40 5.46 -13.08
N VAL A 123 -3.50 6.19 -13.14
CA VAL A 123 -3.56 7.65 -13.26
C VAL A 123 -3.80 8.37 -11.93
N GLY A 124 -3.90 7.64 -10.84
CA GLY A 124 -4.03 8.19 -9.49
C GLY A 124 -3.86 7.10 -8.43
N VAL A 125 -3.25 7.46 -7.31
CA VAL A 125 -3.00 6.52 -6.20
C VAL A 125 -3.41 7.10 -4.86
N VAL A 126 -4.10 6.28 -4.04
CA VAL A 126 -4.51 6.66 -2.68
C VAL A 126 -4.04 5.58 -1.70
N PRO A 127 -2.81 5.68 -1.21
CA PRO A 127 -2.32 4.84 -0.12
C PRO A 127 -2.90 5.34 1.21
N ILE A 128 -3.35 4.40 2.05
CA ILE A 128 -4.02 4.71 3.30
C ILE A 128 -3.26 4.01 4.43
N VAL A 129 -2.96 4.74 5.49
CA VAL A 129 -2.23 4.27 6.69
C VAL A 129 -0.98 3.45 6.33
N ILE A 130 -0.16 4.00 5.47
CA ILE A 130 1.13 3.45 5.06
C ILE A 130 2.17 4.59 4.91
N ASP A 131 2.45 5.26 6.01
CA ASP A 131 3.38 6.37 6.09
C ASP A 131 4.81 5.87 6.26
N MET A 132 5.28 5.13 5.26
CA MET A 132 6.53 4.39 5.37
C MET A 132 7.30 4.29 4.03
N LEU A 133 7.26 5.30 3.20
CA LEU A 133 8.27 5.39 2.14
C LEU A 133 9.61 5.78 2.77
N ASN A 134 10.71 5.22 2.22
CA ASN A 134 12.05 5.35 2.81
C ASN A 134 12.12 4.69 4.20
N LEU A 135 11.99 3.36 4.19
CA LEU A 135 11.78 2.53 5.38
C LEU A 135 12.87 2.70 6.44
N VAL A 136 14.15 2.69 6.05
CA VAL A 136 15.27 2.68 7.02
C VAL A 136 15.24 3.92 7.91
N PRO A 137 15.28 5.16 7.40
CA PRO A 137 15.25 6.34 8.27
C PRO A 137 13.93 6.47 9.03
N SER A 138 12.83 5.96 8.48
CA SER A 138 11.52 5.94 9.15
C SER A 138 11.54 5.04 10.39
N PHE A 139 12.11 3.83 10.28
CA PHE A 139 12.24 2.91 11.41
C PHE A 139 13.28 3.36 12.44
N GLU A 140 14.40 3.93 12.00
CA GLU A 140 15.36 4.55 12.91
C GLU A 140 14.72 5.69 13.71
N ASN A 141 13.91 6.52 13.08
CA ASN A 141 13.15 7.58 13.75
C ASN A 141 12.13 7.02 14.72
N HIS A 142 11.42 5.97 14.34
CA HIS A 142 10.47 5.28 15.23
C HIS A 142 11.17 4.81 16.52
N TYR A 143 12.27 4.07 16.38
CA TYR A 143 13.06 3.62 17.55
C TYR A 143 13.60 4.78 18.38
N ARG A 144 14.11 5.82 17.75
CA ARG A 144 14.64 7.01 18.43
C ARG A 144 13.54 7.76 19.20
N SER A 145 12.34 7.80 18.66
CA SER A 145 11.21 8.53 19.27
C SER A 145 10.61 7.83 20.47
N TYR A 146 10.58 6.50 20.44
CA TYR A 146 9.91 5.70 21.48
C TYR A 146 10.89 4.96 22.40
N GLY A 147 12.17 4.84 22.05
CA GLY A 147 13.18 4.06 22.77
C GLY A 147 13.10 2.56 22.52
N GLU A 148 12.06 2.11 21.86
CA GLU A 148 11.80 0.71 21.47
C GLU A 148 10.92 0.65 20.22
N PHE A 149 10.83 -0.52 19.61
CA PHE A 149 9.85 -0.73 18.55
C PHE A 149 8.45 -0.95 19.12
N SER A 150 7.46 -0.33 18.51
CA SER A 150 6.07 -0.51 18.88
C SER A 150 5.65 -1.99 18.82
N PRO A 151 4.81 -2.46 19.76
CA PRO A 151 4.22 -3.80 19.66
C PRO A 151 3.50 -4.08 18.34
N ALA A 152 3.06 -3.07 17.63
CA ALA A 152 2.41 -3.21 16.31
C ALA A 152 3.35 -3.74 15.23
N VAL A 153 4.66 -3.52 15.34
CA VAL A 153 5.68 -4.03 14.40
C VAL A 153 6.42 -5.25 14.94
N GLN A 154 5.89 -5.88 15.99
CA GLN A 154 6.53 -7.00 16.68
C GLN A 154 6.81 -8.20 15.73
N ASP A 155 5.97 -8.42 14.72
CA ASP A 155 6.18 -9.48 13.74
C ASP A 155 7.55 -9.36 13.06
N TYR A 156 7.97 -8.16 12.71
CA TYR A 156 9.29 -7.91 12.11
C TYR A 156 10.43 -8.05 13.13
N VAL A 157 10.18 -7.63 14.38
CA VAL A 157 11.16 -7.74 15.47
C VAL A 157 11.42 -9.21 15.82
N ASN A 158 10.40 -10.06 15.81
CA ASN A 158 10.52 -11.49 16.08
C ASN A 158 11.47 -12.22 15.12
N TYR A 159 11.60 -11.72 13.89
CA TYR A 159 12.55 -12.24 12.89
C TYR A 159 13.83 -11.41 12.77
N ASN A 160 14.08 -10.50 13.70
CA ASN A 160 15.26 -9.62 13.72
C ASN A 160 15.47 -8.86 12.39
N ILE A 161 14.38 -8.48 11.70
CA ILE A 161 14.46 -7.79 10.41
C ILE A 161 15.22 -6.46 10.53
N GLN A 162 15.10 -5.78 11.65
CA GLN A 162 15.81 -4.54 11.96
C GLN A 162 17.33 -4.70 11.95
N ASP A 163 17.88 -5.87 12.27
CA ASP A 163 19.32 -6.13 12.33
C ASP A 163 19.95 -6.21 10.93
N TRP A 164 19.13 -6.43 9.91
CA TRP A 164 19.55 -6.41 8.52
C TRP A 164 19.64 -5.01 7.92
N MET A 165 19.05 -3.99 8.56
CA MET A 165 19.07 -2.62 8.03
C MET A 165 20.49 -2.14 7.82
N GLY A 166 20.76 -1.60 6.62
CA GLY A 166 22.10 -1.14 6.23
C GLY A 166 22.96 -2.20 5.55
N THR A 167 22.59 -3.49 5.57
CA THR A 167 23.29 -4.54 4.82
C THR A 167 22.97 -4.48 3.32
N ASP A 168 23.78 -5.12 2.51
CA ASP A 168 23.56 -5.19 1.07
C ASP A 168 22.35 -6.10 0.75
N GLU A 169 22.12 -7.14 1.54
CA GLU A 169 20.95 -8.01 1.46
C GLU A 169 19.65 -7.23 1.70
N PHE A 170 19.64 -6.34 2.68
CA PHE A 170 18.47 -5.50 2.95
C PHE A 170 18.24 -4.47 1.85
N LYS A 171 19.28 -3.89 1.27
CA LYS A 171 19.16 -3.01 0.10
C LYS A 171 18.58 -3.74 -1.09
N GLU A 172 19.00 -5.00 -1.32
CA GLU A 172 18.46 -5.83 -2.39
C GLU A 172 16.96 -6.10 -2.15
N LEU A 173 16.57 -6.46 -0.92
CA LEU A 173 15.17 -6.63 -0.54
C LEU A 173 14.36 -5.36 -0.82
N MET A 174 14.84 -4.20 -0.37
CA MET A 174 14.16 -2.91 -0.59
C MET A 174 14.04 -2.57 -2.07
N GLY A 175 15.03 -2.95 -2.88
CA GLY A 175 14.98 -2.80 -4.34
C GLY A 175 13.80 -3.53 -5.00
N TYR A 176 13.28 -4.61 -4.39
CA TYR A 176 12.12 -5.33 -4.89
C TYR A 176 10.80 -4.85 -4.29
N VAL A 177 10.78 -4.52 -3.01
CA VAL A 177 9.52 -4.38 -2.29
C VAL A 177 9.18 -2.94 -1.89
N GLU A 178 10.18 -2.08 -1.70
CA GLU A 178 9.95 -0.74 -1.18
C GLU A 178 9.54 0.25 -2.27
N PRO A 179 8.38 0.92 -2.13
CA PRO A 179 7.95 1.92 -3.09
C PRO A 179 8.93 3.07 -3.27
N TYR A 180 9.67 3.47 -2.24
CA TYR A 180 10.67 4.54 -2.33
C TYR A 180 11.77 4.24 -3.37
N SER A 181 12.11 2.96 -3.57
CA SER A 181 13.03 2.54 -4.63
C SER A 181 12.55 2.89 -6.05
N PHE A 182 11.28 3.26 -6.19
CA PHE A 182 10.62 3.60 -7.45
C PHE A 182 10.05 5.03 -7.43
N ILE A 183 10.55 5.91 -6.58
CA ILE A 183 9.95 7.22 -6.31
C ILE A 183 9.77 8.07 -7.58
N ASP A 184 10.70 7.97 -8.53
CA ASP A 184 10.65 8.66 -9.82
C ASP A 184 9.47 8.21 -10.71
N LYS A 185 8.85 7.06 -10.41
CA LYS A 185 7.69 6.55 -11.15
C LYS A 185 6.39 7.20 -10.72
N PHE A 186 6.36 7.84 -9.55
CA PHE A 186 5.12 8.40 -9.01
C PHE A 186 4.85 9.81 -9.53
N THR A 187 4.66 9.93 -10.84
CA THR A 187 4.34 11.20 -11.52
C THR A 187 2.84 11.52 -11.49
N MET A 188 1.98 10.49 -11.33
CA MET A 188 0.53 10.66 -11.25
C MET A 188 0.09 11.39 -9.97
N PRO A 189 -1.11 11.99 -9.95
CA PRO A 189 -1.74 12.49 -8.73
C PRO A 189 -1.79 11.47 -7.61
N LYS A 190 -1.48 11.90 -6.39
CA LYS A 190 -1.44 11.04 -5.20
C LYS A 190 -2.09 11.71 -3.99
N TYR A 191 -2.89 10.94 -3.27
CA TYR A 191 -3.51 11.40 -2.03
C TYR A 191 -3.20 10.42 -0.90
N ILE A 192 -2.27 10.79 -0.04
CA ILE A 192 -1.77 10.00 1.07
C ILE A 192 -2.65 10.28 2.28
N ILE A 193 -3.26 9.25 2.87
CA ILE A 193 -4.15 9.39 4.02
C ILE A 193 -3.60 8.58 5.19
N ASN A 194 -3.24 9.23 6.27
CA ASN A 194 -2.62 8.61 7.43
C ASN A 194 -3.44 8.83 8.72
N ALA A 195 -3.17 8.03 9.73
CA ALA A 195 -3.75 8.16 11.07
C ALA A 195 -2.89 9.09 11.94
N GLY A 196 -3.55 9.93 12.76
CA GLY A 196 -2.85 10.89 13.62
C GLY A 196 -2.26 10.27 14.90
N SER A 197 -2.60 9.01 15.21
CA SER A 197 -2.05 8.23 16.32
C SER A 197 -1.82 6.79 15.87
N ASP A 198 -1.16 6.65 14.70
CA ASP A 198 -0.82 5.36 14.13
C ASP A 198 0.21 4.64 15.00
N GLU A 199 -0.07 3.42 15.38
CA GLU A 199 0.81 2.60 16.19
C GLU A 199 1.90 1.88 15.39
N PHE A 200 1.81 1.88 14.05
CA PHE A 200 2.84 1.34 13.16
C PHE A 200 3.83 2.41 12.69
N PHE A 201 3.32 3.61 12.36
CA PHE A 201 4.10 4.65 11.69
C PHE A 201 4.06 5.96 12.46
N SER A 202 5.23 6.53 12.74
CA SER A 202 5.32 7.86 13.35
C SER A 202 4.68 8.90 12.43
N THR A 203 3.91 9.82 13.01
CA THR A 203 3.19 10.85 12.25
C THR A 203 4.08 11.92 11.60
N ASP A 204 5.38 11.84 11.80
CA ASP A 204 6.40 12.68 11.15
C ASP A 204 7.22 11.91 10.09
N SER A 205 6.80 10.70 9.73
CA SER A 205 7.47 9.86 8.72
C SER A 205 7.46 10.48 7.32
N TRP A 206 6.45 11.30 7.00
CA TRP A 206 6.35 12.04 5.74
C TRP A 206 7.61 12.82 5.38
N ARG A 207 8.35 13.33 6.34
CA ARG A 207 9.57 14.13 6.14
C ARG A 207 10.71 13.36 5.47
N PHE A 208 10.64 12.02 5.42
CA PHE A 208 11.67 11.18 4.82
C PHE A 208 11.41 10.90 3.33
N TYR A 209 10.27 11.36 2.78
CA TYR A 209 9.94 11.05 1.40
C TYR A 209 9.05 12.08 0.71
N TYR A 210 8.25 12.85 1.45
CA TYR A 210 7.17 13.65 0.85
C TYR A 210 7.70 14.71 -0.09
N ASP A 211 8.77 15.39 0.27
CA ASP A 211 9.36 16.45 -0.55
C ASP A 211 9.97 15.94 -1.86
N GLU A 212 10.40 14.68 -1.86
CA GLU A 212 11.00 14.02 -3.03
C GLU A 212 9.94 13.48 -4.01
N LEU A 213 8.70 13.30 -3.57
CA LEU A 213 7.61 12.94 -4.47
C LEU A 213 7.34 14.08 -5.47
N ALA A 214 7.12 13.72 -6.73
CA ALA A 214 6.69 14.67 -7.76
C ALA A 214 5.43 15.45 -7.33
N ASP A 215 5.21 16.60 -7.91
CA ASP A 215 4.03 17.44 -7.68
C ASP A 215 2.70 16.68 -7.88
N ASN A 216 1.56 17.33 -7.67
CA ASN A 216 0.25 16.69 -7.60
C ASN A 216 0.14 15.68 -6.46
N LYS A 217 0.56 16.10 -5.26
CA LYS A 217 0.53 15.28 -4.04
C LYS A 217 -0.26 15.99 -2.94
N LEU A 218 -1.06 15.21 -2.23
CA LEU A 218 -1.75 15.61 -1.02
C LEU A 218 -1.44 14.64 0.09
N ILE A 219 -1.28 15.14 1.30
CA ILE A 219 -1.18 14.33 2.50
C ILE A 219 -2.19 14.80 3.54
N ARG A 220 -2.82 13.86 4.21
CA ARG A 220 -3.78 14.13 5.27
C ARG A 220 -3.55 13.18 6.44
N TYR A 221 -3.42 13.74 7.63
CA TYR A 221 -3.49 12.99 8.87
C TYR A 221 -4.88 13.17 9.48
N ILE A 222 -5.56 12.05 9.78
CA ILE A 222 -6.86 12.06 10.45
C ILE A 222 -6.61 12.10 11.95
N PRO A 223 -6.97 13.18 12.63
CA PRO A 223 -6.64 13.36 14.04
C PRO A 223 -7.39 12.37 14.92
N ASN A 224 -6.76 11.96 16.02
CA ASN A 224 -7.32 11.05 17.03
C ASN A 224 -7.79 9.72 16.44
N THR A 225 -7.04 9.18 15.48
CA THR A 225 -7.30 7.85 14.91
C THR A 225 -6.04 6.99 15.02
N ASN A 226 -6.24 5.72 15.31
CA ASN A 226 -5.21 4.68 15.24
C ASN A 226 -5.08 4.13 13.81
N HIS A 227 -4.25 3.11 13.60
CA HIS A 227 -4.03 2.48 12.30
C HIS A 227 -5.32 2.01 11.61
N SER A 228 -6.33 1.58 12.36
CA SER A 228 -7.64 1.21 11.81
C SER A 228 -8.53 2.40 11.46
N LEU A 229 -8.03 3.64 11.63
CA LEU A 229 -8.78 4.88 11.49
C LEU A 229 -10.02 4.94 12.41
N ASN A 230 -10.07 4.14 13.46
CA ASN A 230 -11.21 4.00 14.38
C ASN A 230 -12.52 3.72 13.62
N GLY A 231 -12.45 2.98 12.53
CA GLY A 231 -13.60 2.65 11.68
C GLY A 231 -14.18 3.83 10.91
N ARG A 232 -13.46 4.95 10.79
CA ARG A 232 -13.91 6.08 9.97
C ARG A 232 -13.94 5.74 8.50
N TYR A 233 -15.02 6.12 7.86
CA TYR A 233 -15.20 5.93 6.43
C TYR A 233 -14.50 7.04 5.64
N LEU A 234 -13.62 6.65 4.72
CA LEU A 234 -12.91 7.56 3.81
C LEU A 234 -13.62 7.78 2.47
N ASN A 235 -14.89 7.42 2.41
CA ASN A 235 -15.66 7.43 1.17
C ASN A 235 -15.65 8.80 0.48
N GLN A 236 -15.80 9.88 1.24
CA GLN A 236 -15.81 11.22 0.69
C GLN A 236 -14.43 11.64 0.16
N ASP A 237 -13.38 11.23 0.85
CA ASP A 237 -12.00 11.50 0.45
C ASP A 237 -11.68 10.81 -0.87
N LEU A 238 -11.90 9.50 -0.93
CA LEU A 238 -11.66 8.68 -2.11
C LEU A 238 -12.42 9.20 -3.33
N ILE A 239 -13.69 9.57 -3.13
CA ILE A 239 -14.53 10.05 -4.21
C ILE A 239 -14.16 11.45 -4.65
N SER A 240 -13.84 12.34 -3.75
CA SER A 240 -13.41 13.67 -4.10
C SER A 240 -12.13 13.63 -4.92
N PHE A 241 -11.21 12.75 -4.56
CA PHE A 241 -9.99 12.51 -5.32
C PHE A 241 -10.31 11.91 -6.70
N PHE A 242 -11.06 10.80 -6.74
CA PHE A 242 -11.46 10.14 -7.98
C PHE A 242 -12.22 11.10 -8.92
N TYR A 243 -13.16 11.89 -8.39
CA TYR A 243 -13.90 12.88 -9.18
C TYR A 243 -12.97 13.90 -9.86
N ARG A 244 -11.93 14.35 -9.16
CA ARG A 244 -10.94 15.26 -9.74
C ARG A 244 -10.17 14.61 -10.88
N ILE A 245 -9.71 13.37 -10.67
CA ILE A 245 -8.96 12.64 -11.69
C ILE A 245 -9.79 12.42 -12.95
N VAL A 246 -11.02 11.91 -12.83
CA VAL A 246 -11.85 11.59 -14.01
C VAL A 246 -12.40 12.82 -14.73
N ASN A 247 -12.33 14.01 -14.13
CA ASN A 247 -12.77 15.27 -14.74
C ASN A 247 -11.61 16.20 -15.05
N ASP A 248 -10.36 15.71 -14.96
CA ASP A 248 -9.14 16.49 -15.22
C ASP A 248 -9.11 17.83 -14.43
N ILE A 249 -9.45 17.73 -13.14
CA ILE A 249 -9.46 18.87 -12.22
C ILE A 249 -8.21 18.80 -11.34
N ASP A 250 -7.37 19.81 -11.41
CA ASP A 250 -6.16 19.92 -10.60
C ASP A 250 -6.42 19.69 -9.11
N LEU A 251 -5.48 19.02 -8.45
CA LEU A 251 -5.47 18.95 -7.00
C LEU A 251 -5.17 20.34 -6.40
N PRO A 252 -5.74 20.67 -5.23
CA PRO A 252 -5.40 21.91 -4.55
C PRO A 252 -3.92 21.92 -4.16
N THR A 253 -3.25 23.05 -4.39
CA THR A 253 -1.89 23.26 -3.91
C THR A 253 -1.94 23.65 -2.44
N LEU A 254 -1.30 22.85 -1.58
CA LEU A 254 -1.16 23.13 -0.16
C LEU A 254 0.30 23.40 0.13
N ASN A 255 0.60 24.57 0.69
CA ASN A 255 1.92 24.94 1.15
C ASN A 255 1.86 25.17 2.66
N TRP A 256 2.80 24.61 3.39
CA TRP A 256 3.00 24.88 4.81
C TRP A 256 4.49 24.97 5.12
N GLU A 257 4.82 25.73 6.11
CA GLU A 257 6.16 25.84 6.65
C GLU A 257 6.11 25.57 8.16
N LEU A 258 7.03 24.76 8.64
CA LEU A 258 7.25 24.58 10.07
C LEU A 258 8.12 25.74 10.55
N ILE A 259 7.55 26.57 11.45
CA ILE A 259 8.23 27.71 12.07
C ILE A 259 8.83 27.28 13.40
#